data_98522dda2dabd74f1344893c9046a343
#
_entry.id   98522dda2dabd74f1344893c9046a343
#
_cell.length_a   1.000
_cell.length_b   1.000
_cell.length_c   1.000
_cell.angle_alpha   90.00
_cell.angle_beta   90.00
_cell.angle_gamma   90.00
#
_symmetry.space_group_name_H-M   'P 1'
#
loop_
_entity.id
_entity.type
_entity.pdbx_description
1 polymer ?
#
loop_
_entity_poly.entity_id
_entity_poly.type
_entity_poly.pdbx_seq_one_letter_code
_entity_poly.pdbx_strand_id
1 'polypeptide(L)'
;MQYKYIRKIEELSMNAWPSYKIELYDKWLIRFSHQYTYRTNCVEQVGPSEIDINDKISYCEQIYSDYGTPCSFKISPIISKDFDSLLETRGYDIKHVTEVMTMSLSGFSMKPDTSIKVNINDTITDDWVEGLFRINGTTNPIHKKIVPNMFKAIPKKTIVASITCDGKMIASGLGILDRDDLGIYAIYTDEAYRGRGFARAICNTIINRGIEMGANYSYLQVVEGNTPAVSLYSSLGYKYNYTYWFRSKSI
;
A
#
# COMPACT_ATOMS: atom_id res chain seq x y z
N MET A 1 -10.75 -12.71 17.41
CA MET A 1 -10.87 -12.98 15.96
C MET A 1 -10.39 -11.78 15.13
N GLN A 2 -10.80 -10.56 15.44
CA GLN A 2 -10.46 -9.33 14.71
C GLN A 2 -8.95 -9.04 14.64
N TYR A 3 -8.21 -9.09 15.76
CA TYR A 3 -6.76 -8.84 15.77
C TYR A 3 -5.95 -9.82 14.90
N LYS A 4 -6.38 -11.10 14.80
CA LYS A 4 -5.72 -12.08 13.92
C LYS A 4 -5.87 -11.70 12.45
N TYR A 5 -7.04 -11.18 12.08
CA TYR A 5 -7.29 -10.73 10.71
C TYR A 5 -6.54 -9.44 10.37
N ILE A 6 -6.49 -8.47 11.30
CA ILE A 6 -5.68 -7.26 11.13
C ILE A 6 -4.21 -7.62 10.94
N ARG A 7 -3.65 -8.51 11.77
CA ARG A 7 -2.26 -8.99 11.62
C ARG A 7 -2.03 -9.61 10.24
N LYS A 8 -2.97 -10.44 9.75
CA LYS A 8 -2.89 -11.02 8.40
C LYS A 8 -2.79 -9.92 7.34
N ILE A 9 -3.64 -8.88 7.40
CA ILE A 9 -3.61 -7.78 6.42
C ILE A 9 -2.30 -6.99 6.50
N GLU A 10 -1.78 -6.74 7.71
CA GLU A 10 -0.49 -6.07 7.88
C GLU A 10 0.64 -6.87 7.22
N GLU A 11 0.71 -8.18 7.40
CA GLU A 11 1.67 -9.07 6.73
C GLU A 11 1.51 -9.05 5.20
N LEU A 12 0.26 -9.17 4.71
CA LEU A 12 -0.06 -9.11 3.28
C LEU A 12 0.41 -7.80 2.66
N SER A 13 0.19 -6.68 3.35
CA SER A 13 0.57 -5.36 2.85
C SER A 13 2.09 -5.14 2.83
N MET A 14 2.83 -5.72 3.78
CA MET A 14 4.29 -5.71 3.77
C MET A 14 4.86 -6.49 2.58
N ASN A 15 4.29 -7.67 2.28
CA ASN A 15 4.68 -8.49 1.14
C ASN A 15 4.35 -7.82 -0.20
N ALA A 16 3.20 -7.13 -0.26
CA ALA A 16 2.71 -6.47 -1.46
C ALA A 16 3.50 -5.20 -1.81
N TRP A 17 4.13 -4.56 -0.83
CA TRP A 17 4.83 -3.28 -1.01
C TRP A 17 6.23 -3.34 -0.39
N PRO A 18 7.17 -4.11 -1.00
CA PRO A 18 8.52 -4.28 -0.46
C PRO A 18 9.28 -2.96 -0.42
N SER A 19 10.18 -2.82 0.53
CA SER A 19 11.06 -1.67 0.64
C SER A 19 12.35 -1.89 -0.13
N TYR A 20 13.02 -0.81 -0.51
CA TYR A 20 14.31 -0.86 -1.20
C TYR A 20 15.42 -1.48 -0.33
N LYS A 21 15.42 -1.15 0.97
CA LYS A 21 16.29 -1.77 1.97
C LYS A 21 15.49 -2.08 3.23
N ILE A 22 15.87 -3.13 3.92
CA ILE A 22 15.27 -3.57 5.19
C ILE A 22 16.39 -3.96 6.14
N GLU A 23 16.27 -3.53 7.39
CA GLU A 23 17.04 -4.03 8.52
C GLU A 23 16.09 -4.68 9.53
N LEU A 24 16.46 -5.83 10.06
CA LEU A 24 15.75 -6.50 11.16
C LEU A 24 16.51 -6.25 12.46
N TYR A 25 15.87 -5.58 13.41
CA TYR A 25 16.41 -5.31 14.73
C TYR A 25 15.41 -5.71 15.81
N ASP A 26 15.73 -6.73 16.59
CA ASP A 26 14.91 -7.27 17.67
C ASP A 26 13.41 -7.33 17.33
N LYS A 27 13.08 -8.01 16.22
CA LYS A 27 11.71 -8.18 15.68
C LYS A 27 11.01 -6.86 15.25
N TRP A 28 11.80 -5.82 14.99
CA TRP A 28 11.35 -4.64 14.25
C TRP A 28 11.96 -4.63 12.85
N LEU A 29 11.13 -4.41 11.85
CA LEU A 29 11.57 -4.17 10.48
C LEU A 29 11.76 -2.67 10.29
N ILE A 30 13.00 -2.24 10.10
CA ILE A 30 13.36 -0.85 9.79
C ILE A 30 13.46 -0.76 8.28
N ARG A 31 12.62 0.03 7.65
CA ARG A 31 12.38 0.03 6.20
C ARG A 31 12.82 1.34 5.57
N PHE A 32 13.53 1.27 4.42
CA PHE A 32 14.09 2.44 3.73
C PHE A 32 13.79 2.40 2.24
N SER A 33 13.28 3.48 1.67
CA SER A 33 13.01 3.64 0.23
C SER A 33 13.09 5.11 -0.20
N HIS A 34 14.03 5.86 0.36
CA HIS A 34 14.24 7.28 0.05
C HIS A 34 12.94 8.11 0.10
N GLN A 35 12.08 7.85 1.09
CA GLN A 35 10.80 8.51 1.34
C GLN A 35 9.78 8.38 0.18
N TYR A 36 9.86 7.31 -0.62
CA TYR A 36 8.90 7.08 -1.70
C TYR A 36 7.45 7.00 -1.18
N THR A 37 7.22 6.20 -0.12
CA THR A 37 5.96 6.20 0.63
C THR A 37 6.22 5.94 2.10
N TYR A 38 5.36 6.40 2.99
CA TYR A 38 5.48 6.08 4.42
C TYR A 38 5.53 4.58 4.68
N ARG A 39 4.73 3.77 3.98
CA ARG A 39 4.69 2.30 4.13
C ARG A 39 6.02 1.60 3.85
N THR A 40 6.89 2.21 3.10
CA THR A 40 8.22 1.67 2.77
C THR A 40 9.36 2.41 3.46
N ASN A 41 9.04 3.37 4.33
CA ASN A 41 9.99 4.19 5.09
C ASN A 41 9.49 4.33 6.54
N CYS A 42 9.27 3.22 7.21
CA CYS A 42 8.82 3.19 8.60
C CYS A 42 9.35 1.96 9.32
N VAL A 43 9.28 2.01 10.63
CA VAL A 43 9.50 0.86 11.50
C VAL A 43 8.17 0.13 11.68
N GLU A 44 8.17 -1.18 11.44
CA GLU A 44 7.04 -2.07 11.68
C GLU A 44 7.40 -3.15 12.71
N GLN A 45 6.57 -3.32 13.74
CA GLN A 45 6.76 -4.33 14.77
C GLN A 45 6.18 -5.66 14.29
N VAL A 46 7.02 -6.69 14.16
CA VAL A 46 6.59 -8.01 13.66
C VAL A 46 6.57 -9.10 14.74
N GLY A 47 7.01 -8.77 15.95
CA GLY A 47 7.00 -9.69 17.09
C GLY A 47 7.33 -9.02 18.42
N PRO A 48 7.30 -9.77 19.53
CA PRO A 48 7.67 -9.26 20.84
C PRO A 48 9.16 -8.91 20.88
N SER A 49 9.50 -7.81 21.56
CA SER A 49 10.85 -7.31 21.75
C SER A 49 11.46 -7.83 23.04
N GLU A 50 12.81 -7.94 23.06
CA GLU A 50 13.60 -8.30 24.25
C GLU A 50 14.44 -7.12 24.75
N ILE A 51 14.80 -6.18 23.85
CA ILE A 51 15.54 -4.96 24.17
C ILE A 51 14.58 -3.90 24.74
N ASP A 52 15.08 -3.06 25.66
CA ASP A 52 14.30 -1.94 26.22
C ASP A 52 13.72 -1.07 25.10
N ILE A 53 12.49 -0.64 25.27
CA ILE A 53 11.74 0.09 24.22
C ILE A 53 12.37 1.44 23.89
N ASN A 54 12.95 2.13 24.89
CA ASN A 54 13.58 3.43 24.68
C ASN A 54 14.90 3.30 23.92
N ASP A 55 15.67 2.23 24.20
CA ASP A 55 16.90 1.94 23.47
C ASP A 55 16.60 1.62 22.01
N LYS A 56 15.54 0.85 21.76
CA LYS A 56 15.11 0.55 20.38
C LYS A 56 14.66 1.79 19.62
N ILE A 57 13.89 2.68 20.25
CA ILE A 57 13.46 3.93 19.61
C ILE A 57 14.70 4.77 19.30
N SER A 58 15.63 4.92 20.24
CA SER A 58 16.85 5.71 20.06
C SER A 58 17.73 5.13 18.95
N TYR A 59 17.83 3.80 18.85
CA TYR A 59 18.51 3.14 17.73
C TYR A 59 17.86 3.48 16.38
N CYS A 60 16.55 3.39 16.29
CA CYS A 60 15.84 3.75 15.06
C CYS A 60 16.03 5.24 14.71
N GLU A 61 15.96 6.14 15.71
CA GLU A 61 16.22 7.58 15.51
C GLU A 61 17.63 7.79 14.93
N GLN A 62 18.66 7.13 15.47
CA GLN A 62 20.03 7.23 14.96
C GLN A 62 20.14 6.74 13.52
N ILE A 63 19.60 5.56 13.20
CA ILE A 63 19.66 5.01 11.84
C ILE A 63 18.96 5.93 10.84
N TYR A 64 17.74 6.42 11.12
CA TYR A 64 17.06 7.35 10.22
C TYR A 64 17.78 8.69 10.09
N SER A 65 18.42 9.19 11.17
CA SER A 65 19.28 10.37 11.14
C SER A 65 20.48 10.19 10.21
N ASP A 66 21.15 9.03 10.27
CA ASP A 66 22.28 8.71 9.39
C ASP A 66 21.88 8.67 7.91
N TYR A 67 20.61 8.33 7.62
CA TYR A 67 20.04 8.43 6.28
C TYR A 67 19.49 9.81 5.93
N GLY A 68 19.51 10.77 6.85
CA GLY A 68 18.96 12.12 6.65
C GLY A 68 17.45 12.12 6.39
N THR A 69 16.70 11.22 7.04
CA THR A 69 15.26 11.07 6.83
C THR A 69 14.50 11.03 8.15
N PRO A 70 13.22 11.44 8.18
CA PRO A 70 12.39 11.33 9.38
C PRO A 70 12.29 9.90 9.88
N CYS A 71 12.35 9.71 11.20
CA CYS A 71 12.03 8.44 11.84
C CYS A 71 10.51 8.31 11.93
N SER A 72 9.98 7.20 11.44
CA SER A 72 8.53 6.96 11.40
C SER A 72 8.20 5.56 11.89
N PHE A 73 7.19 5.44 12.75
CA PHE A 73 6.66 4.17 13.24
C PHE A 73 5.22 3.98 12.74
N LYS A 74 4.90 2.81 12.20
CA LYS A 74 3.52 2.48 11.81
C LYS A 74 2.74 2.03 13.03
N ILE A 75 1.60 2.66 13.27
CA ILE A 75 0.70 2.37 14.39
C ILE A 75 -0.61 1.83 13.83
N SER A 76 -0.86 0.56 14.03
CA SER A 76 -2.12 -0.12 13.69
C SER A 76 -2.79 -0.64 14.97
N PRO A 77 -4.04 -1.11 14.94
CA PRO A 77 -4.74 -1.57 16.15
C PRO A 77 -4.10 -2.75 16.87
N ILE A 78 -3.13 -3.42 16.28
CA ILE A 78 -2.38 -4.50 16.93
C ILE A 78 -1.15 -3.99 17.71
N ILE A 79 -0.85 -2.71 17.60
CA ILE A 79 0.24 -2.04 18.34
C ILE A 79 -0.32 -1.51 19.67
N SER A 80 0.48 -1.60 20.73
CA SER A 80 0.08 -1.12 22.07
C SER A 80 -0.20 0.39 22.05
N LYS A 81 -1.27 0.80 22.74
CA LYS A 81 -1.58 2.21 22.96
C LYS A 81 -0.50 2.92 23.78
N ASP A 82 0.13 2.21 24.71
CA ASP A 82 1.24 2.77 25.50
C ASP A 82 2.42 3.12 24.63
N PHE A 83 2.70 2.33 23.56
CA PHE A 83 3.74 2.64 22.61
C PHE A 83 3.39 3.89 21.77
N ASP A 84 2.14 4.01 21.30
CA ASP A 84 1.69 5.21 20.60
C ASP A 84 1.81 6.47 21.47
N SER A 85 1.38 6.40 22.75
CA SER A 85 1.51 7.49 23.72
C SER A 85 2.98 7.82 24.03
N LEU A 86 3.84 6.80 24.12
CA LEU A 86 5.29 7.01 24.32
C LEU A 86 5.90 7.81 23.15
N LEU A 87 5.56 7.46 21.92
CA LEU A 87 6.04 8.19 20.75
C LEU A 87 5.53 9.64 20.73
N GLU A 88 4.27 9.87 21.13
CA GLU A 88 3.72 11.22 21.28
C GLU A 88 4.52 12.05 22.28
N THR A 89 4.82 11.51 23.46
CA THR A 89 5.63 12.21 24.49
C THR A 89 7.06 12.48 24.04
N ARG A 90 7.57 11.70 23.07
CA ARG A 90 8.87 11.89 22.42
C ARG A 90 8.84 12.90 21.26
N GLY A 91 7.68 13.52 20.99
CA GLY A 91 7.51 14.55 19.95
C GLY A 91 7.27 14.01 18.56
N TYR A 92 6.70 12.81 18.43
CA TYR A 92 6.28 12.26 17.15
C TYR A 92 4.85 12.72 16.82
N ASP A 93 4.68 13.34 15.66
CA ASP A 93 3.37 13.74 15.15
C ASP A 93 2.67 12.61 14.41
N ILE A 94 1.33 12.62 14.42
CA ILE A 94 0.53 11.76 13.55
C ILE A 94 0.62 12.24 12.10
N LYS A 95 0.94 11.33 11.20
CA LYS A 95 1.00 11.56 9.75
C LYS A 95 0.28 10.44 9.01
N HIS A 96 -0.27 10.76 7.85
CA HIS A 96 -0.79 9.80 6.88
C HIS A 96 -1.79 8.80 7.47
N VAL A 97 -2.82 9.29 8.15
CA VAL A 97 -3.94 8.46 8.63
C VAL A 97 -4.56 7.72 7.44
N THR A 98 -4.69 6.41 7.54
CA THR A 98 -5.06 5.55 6.43
C THR A 98 -6.12 4.54 6.87
N GLU A 99 -7.22 4.50 6.16
CA GLU A 99 -8.27 3.49 6.34
C GLU A 99 -7.92 2.22 5.56
N VAL A 100 -8.14 1.08 6.18
CA VAL A 100 -8.11 -0.23 5.53
C VAL A 100 -9.54 -0.67 5.29
N MET A 101 -9.87 -0.95 4.04
CA MET A 101 -11.17 -1.46 3.65
C MET A 101 -11.03 -2.89 3.13
N THR A 102 -12.03 -3.72 3.41
CA THR A 102 -12.02 -5.14 3.07
C THR A 102 -13.35 -5.57 2.44
N MET A 103 -13.29 -6.64 1.65
CA MET A 103 -14.47 -7.22 1.00
C MET A 103 -14.31 -8.74 0.91
N SER A 104 -15.39 -9.49 1.21
CA SER A 104 -15.49 -10.89 0.78
C SER A 104 -15.81 -10.94 -0.70
N LEU A 105 -15.12 -11.79 -1.44
CA LEU A 105 -15.35 -11.97 -2.87
C LEU A 105 -16.41 -13.05 -3.17
N SER A 106 -16.88 -13.73 -2.13
CA SER A 106 -17.99 -14.68 -2.27
C SER A 106 -19.25 -13.96 -2.76
N GLY A 107 -19.77 -14.37 -3.91
CA GLY A 107 -20.94 -13.76 -4.53
C GLY A 107 -20.67 -12.42 -5.24
N PHE A 108 -19.41 -12.02 -5.41
CA PHE A 108 -19.10 -10.87 -6.25
C PHE A 108 -19.54 -11.12 -7.69
N SER A 109 -20.44 -10.28 -8.20
CA SER A 109 -21.10 -10.49 -9.50
C SER A 109 -20.97 -9.30 -10.46
N MET A 110 -20.20 -8.29 -10.08
CA MET A 110 -19.99 -7.11 -10.92
C MET A 110 -19.16 -7.46 -12.15
N LYS A 111 -19.81 -7.48 -13.34
CA LYS A 111 -19.12 -7.74 -14.59
C LYS A 111 -18.27 -6.52 -15.02
N PRO A 112 -17.12 -6.73 -15.67
CA PRO A 112 -16.38 -5.66 -16.30
C PRO A 112 -17.24 -4.90 -17.33
N ASP A 113 -17.08 -3.60 -17.38
CA ASP A 113 -17.70 -2.77 -18.43
C ASP A 113 -16.98 -3.06 -19.75
N THR A 114 -17.68 -3.68 -20.70
CA THR A 114 -17.10 -4.05 -22.01
C THR A 114 -16.86 -2.86 -22.94
N SER A 115 -17.41 -1.69 -22.63
CA SER A 115 -17.14 -0.46 -23.38
C SER A 115 -15.75 0.14 -23.06
N ILE A 116 -15.16 -0.24 -21.93
CA ILE A 116 -13.84 0.22 -21.48
C ILE A 116 -12.85 -0.92 -21.62
N LYS A 117 -11.92 -0.80 -22.57
CA LYS A 117 -10.85 -1.80 -22.74
C LYS A 117 -9.79 -1.64 -21.67
N VAL A 118 -9.70 -2.61 -20.77
CA VAL A 118 -8.62 -2.72 -19.76
C VAL A 118 -7.61 -3.74 -20.26
N ASN A 119 -6.35 -3.34 -20.35
CA ASN A 119 -5.23 -4.24 -20.64
C ASN A 119 -4.76 -4.87 -19.33
N ILE A 120 -4.50 -6.19 -19.34
CA ILE A 120 -4.00 -6.95 -18.18
C ILE A 120 -2.71 -7.66 -18.54
N ASN A 121 -1.76 -7.65 -17.60
CA ASN A 121 -0.54 -8.45 -17.63
C ASN A 121 -0.32 -9.10 -16.26
N ASP A 122 0.43 -10.18 -16.21
CA ASP A 122 0.82 -10.86 -14.97
C ASP A 122 2.17 -10.34 -14.41
N THR A 123 2.88 -9.51 -15.18
CA THR A 123 4.18 -8.94 -14.83
C THR A 123 4.19 -7.42 -14.92
N ILE A 124 4.86 -6.79 -13.97
CA ILE A 124 5.08 -5.35 -13.96
C ILE A 124 6.24 -5.04 -14.91
N THR A 125 5.95 -4.29 -15.98
CA THR A 125 6.95 -3.85 -16.97
C THR A 125 7.47 -2.46 -16.66
N ASP A 126 8.64 -2.12 -17.16
CA ASP A 126 9.21 -0.77 -17.01
C ASP A 126 8.29 0.28 -17.65
N ASP A 127 7.67 -0.01 -18.79
CA ASP A 127 6.70 0.87 -19.45
C ASP A 127 5.46 1.16 -18.58
N TRP A 128 4.96 0.14 -17.87
CA TRP A 128 3.85 0.33 -16.95
C TRP A 128 4.26 1.21 -15.76
N VAL A 129 5.48 1.02 -15.22
CA VAL A 129 6.00 1.85 -14.13
C VAL A 129 6.23 3.29 -14.58
N GLU A 130 6.76 3.51 -15.78
CA GLU A 130 6.91 4.86 -16.35
C GLU A 130 5.55 5.55 -16.55
N GLY A 131 4.58 4.82 -17.09
CA GLY A 131 3.21 5.28 -17.20
C GLY A 131 2.62 5.67 -15.84
N LEU A 132 2.82 4.82 -14.81
CA LEU A 132 2.40 5.10 -13.44
C LEU A 132 3.05 6.38 -12.91
N PHE A 133 4.37 6.57 -13.08
CA PHE A 133 5.06 7.78 -12.64
C PHE A 133 4.50 9.05 -13.29
N ARG A 134 4.14 8.96 -14.56
CA ARG A 134 3.55 10.09 -15.28
C ARG A 134 2.19 10.48 -14.71
N ILE A 135 1.30 9.50 -14.47
CA ILE A 135 -0.08 9.78 -14.02
C ILE A 135 -0.18 10.08 -12.53
N ASN A 136 0.79 9.63 -11.70
CA ASN A 136 0.82 9.91 -10.27
C ASN A 136 1.73 11.09 -9.88
N GLY A 137 2.42 11.71 -10.87
CA GLY A 137 3.27 12.86 -10.67
C GLY A 137 4.64 12.56 -10.04
N THR A 138 5.12 11.32 -10.11
CA THR A 138 6.46 10.98 -9.59
C THR A 138 7.55 11.59 -10.45
N THR A 139 8.26 12.58 -9.93
CA THR A 139 9.36 13.29 -10.64
C THR A 139 10.74 13.04 -10.04
N ASN A 140 10.83 12.60 -8.78
CA ASN A 140 12.11 12.41 -8.06
C ASN A 140 12.98 11.34 -8.78
N PRO A 141 14.22 11.71 -9.21
CA PRO A 141 15.11 10.78 -9.94
C PRO A 141 15.48 9.53 -9.16
N ILE A 142 15.62 9.63 -7.83
CA ILE A 142 15.93 8.48 -6.98
C ILE A 142 14.77 7.51 -6.99
N HIS A 143 13.53 8.00 -6.87
CA HIS A 143 12.33 7.15 -6.94
C HIS A 143 12.24 6.45 -8.30
N LYS A 144 12.48 7.17 -9.42
CA LYS A 144 12.50 6.58 -10.76
C LYS A 144 13.54 5.47 -10.90
N LYS A 145 14.65 5.54 -10.18
CA LYS A 145 15.70 4.52 -10.18
C LYS A 145 15.37 3.29 -9.33
N ILE A 146 14.80 3.48 -8.12
CA ILE A 146 14.64 2.39 -7.15
C ILE A 146 13.29 1.68 -7.27
N VAL A 147 12.21 2.40 -7.57
CA VAL A 147 10.83 1.88 -7.53
C VAL A 147 10.59 0.74 -8.55
N PRO A 148 11.14 0.76 -9.78
CA PRO A 148 11.02 -0.39 -10.67
C PRO A 148 11.56 -1.69 -10.06
N ASN A 149 12.69 -1.61 -9.33
CA ASN A 149 13.26 -2.76 -8.64
C ASN A 149 12.42 -3.19 -7.43
N MET A 150 11.82 -2.24 -6.70
CA MET A 150 10.88 -2.55 -5.61
C MET A 150 9.66 -3.31 -6.14
N PHE A 151 9.10 -2.90 -7.27
CA PHE A 151 7.99 -3.61 -7.91
C PHE A 151 8.40 -5.01 -8.40
N LYS A 152 9.59 -5.14 -9.02
CA LYS A 152 10.13 -6.45 -9.45
C LYS A 152 10.44 -7.38 -8.28
N ALA A 153 10.67 -6.84 -7.09
CA ALA A 153 10.92 -7.61 -5.87
C ALA A 153 9.65 -8.11 -5.17
N ILE A 154 8.46 -7.81 -5.67
CA ILE A 154 7.20 -8.33 -5.11
C ILE A 154 7.19 -9.86 -5.22
N PRO A 155 7.17 -10.62 -4.09
CA PRO A 155 7.33 -12.08 -4.13
C PRO A 155 5.98 -12.81 -4.34
N LYS A 156 4.98 -12.14 -4.92
CA LYS A 156 3.60 -12.61 -5.04
C LYS A 156 3.10 -12.48 -6.47
N LYS A 157 2.00 -13.18 -6.79
CA LYS A 157 1.35 -13.05 -8.09
C LYS A 157 0.77 -11.66 -8.26
N THR A 158 1.03 -11.05 -9.41
CA THR A 158 0.57 -9.71 -9.76
C THR A 158 -0.51 -9.75 -10.84
N ILE A 159 -1.41 -8.78 -10.80
CA ILE A 159 -2.41 -8.49 -11.83
C ILE A 159 -2.21 -7.01 -12.18
N VAL A 160 -1.55 -6.76 -13.28
CA VAL A 160 -1.15 -5.41 -13.71
C VAL A 160 -2.16 -4.91 -14.71
N ALA A 161 -2.93 -3.89 -14.34
CA ALA A 161 -3.99 -3.36 -15.17
C ALA A 161 -3.67 -1.94 -15.66
N SER A 162 -4.05 -1.65 -16.90
CA SER A 162 -3.93 -0.31 -17.48
C SER A 162 -5.01 -0.02 -18.52
N ILE A 163 -5.32 1.26 -18.69
CA ILE A 163 -6.11 1.78 -19.79
C ILE A 163 -5.24 2.76 -20.57
N THR A 164 -5.23 2.63 -21.89
CA THR A 164 -4.45 3.49 -22.79
C THR A 164 -5.36 4.27 -23.74
N CYS A 165 -4.99 5.50 -24.03
CA CYS A 165 -5.60 6.35 -25.03
C CYS A 165 -4.47 6.99 -25.86
N ASP A 166 -4.55 6.90 -27.18
CA ASP A 166 -3.53 7.44 -28.11
C ASP A 166 -2.09 6.98 -27.76
N GLY A 167 -1.96 5.69 -27.40
CA GLY A 167 -0.68 5.09 -27.02
C GLY A 167 -0.16 5.46 -25.63
N LYS A 168 -0.87 6.29 -24.86
CA LYS A 168 -0.48 6.72 -23.51
C LYS A 168 -1.38 6.07 -22.47
N MET A 169 -0.79 5.57 -21.38
CA MET A 169 -1.54 5.06 -20.24
C MET A 169 -2.28 6.19 -19.53
N ILE A 170 -3.60 6.10 -19.40
CA ILE A 170 -4.46 7.11 -18.74
C ILE A 170 -5.02 6.64 -17.40
N ALA A 171 -4.96 5.34 -17.12
CA ALA A 171 -5.32 4.79 -15.83
C ALA A 171 -4.50 3.53 -15.55
N SER A 172 -4.22 3.29 -14.28
CA SER A 172 -3.45 2.14 -13.78
C SER A 172 -4.11 1.49 -12.59
N GLY A 173 -3.75 0.24 -12.34
CA GLY A 173 -4.05 -0.49 -11.12
C GLY A 173 -3.15 -1.72 -11.00
N LEU A 174 -2.94 -2.16 -9.76
CA LEU A 174 -2.13 -3.32 -9.42
C LEU A 174 -2.89 -4.17 -8.41
N GLY A 175 -3.20 -5.40 -8.77
CA GLY A 175 -3.66 -6.43 -7.87
C GLY A 175 -2.48 -7.31 -7.43
N ILE A 176 -2.44 -7.67 -6.16
CA ILE A 176 -1.42 -8.57 -5.62
C ILE A 176 -2.13 -9.68 -4.86
N LEU A 177 -2.00 -10.91 -5.35
CA LEU A 177 -2.59 -12.09 -4.74
C LEU A 177 -1.56 -12.79 -3.85
N ASP A 178 -1.80 -12.76 -2.55
CA ASP A 178 -1.05 -13.49 -1.55
C ASP A 178 -1.99 -14.40 -0.76
N ARG A 179 -1.73 -15.71 -0.76
CA ARG A 179 -2.64 -16.72 -0.21
C ARG A 179 -3.99 -16.64 -0.94
N ASP A 180 -5.07 -16.38 -0.24
CA ASP A 180 -6.43 -16.20 -0.77
C ASP A 180 -6.92 -14.73 -0.67
N ASP A 181 -6.01 -13.79 -0.45
CA ASP A 181 -6.32 -12.36 -0.34
C ASP A 181 -5.75 -11.57 -1.51
N LEU A 182 -6.59 -10.75 -2.11
CA LEU A 182 -6.25 -9.82 -3.19
C LEU A 182 -6.09 -8.41 -2.64
N GLY A 183 -4.87 -7.89 -2.61
CA GLY A 183 -4.60 -6.49 -2.32
C GLY A 183 -4.75 -5.62 -3.57
N ILE A 184 -5.42 -4.48 -3.47
CA ILE A 184 -5.59 -3.50 -4.55
C ILE A 184 -4.70 -2.29 -4.30
N TYR A 185 -3.85 -1.96 -5.29
CA TYR A 185 -2.82 -0.93 -5.20
C TYR A 185 -2.72 -0.10 -6.48
N ALA A 186 -2.03 1.03 -6.40
CA ALA A 186 -1.67 1.88 -7.54
C ALA A 186 -2.85 2.22 -8.46
N ILE A 187 -4.04 2.44 -7.87
CA ILE A 187 -5.21 2.90 -8.60
C ILE A 187 -5.05 4.40 -8.85
N TYR A 188 -4.72 4.73 -10.07
CA TYR A 188 -4.59 6.12 -10.53
C TYR A 188 -5.34 6.33 -11.84
N THR A 189 -5.86 7.52 -12.01
CA THR A 189 -6.43 8.00 -13.28
C THR A 189 -5.86 9.38 -13.55
N ASP A 190 -5.34 9.57 -14.75
CA ASP A 190 -4.85 10.86 -15.25
C ASP A 190 -5.94 11.91 -15.06
N GLU A 191 -5.58 13.08 -14.58
CA GLU A 191 -6.50 14.13 -14.16
C GLU A 191 -7.49 14.52 -15.24
N ALA A 192 -7.03 14.63 -16.49
CA ALA A 192 -7.85 14.95 -17.64
C ALA A 192 -8.91 13.88 -17.99
N TYR A 193 -8.79 12.69 -17.40
CA TYR A 193 -9.65 11.53 -17.67
C TYR A 193 -10.49 11.07 -16.47
N ARG A 194 -10.46 11.79 -15.36
CA ARG A 194 -11.27 11.49 -14.16
C ARG A 194 -12.77 11.61 -14.44
N GLY A 195 -13.58 10.96 -13.60
CA GLY A 195 -15.05 10.99 -13.70
C GLY A 195 -15.64 10.12 -14.80
N ARG A 196 -14.83 9.38 -15.58
CA ARG A 196 -15.26 8.57 -16.73
C ARG A 196 -15.35 7.07 -16.42
N GLY A 197 -15.35 6.67 -15.15
CA GLY A 197 -15.48 5.26 -14.74
C GLY A 197 -14.21 4.39 -14.85
N PHE A 198 -13.07 4.93 -15.29
CA PHE A 198 -11.85 4.15 -15.54
C PHE A 198 -11.30 3.47 -14.30
N ALA A 199 -11.24 4.13 -13.14
CA ALA A 199 -10.80 3.50 -11.90
C ALA A 199 -11.72 2.33 -11.49
N ARG A 200 -13.03 2.45 -11.70
CA ARG A 200 -13.99 1.35 -11.47
C ARG A 200 -13.75 0.18 -12.42
N ALA A 201 -13.53 0.44 -13.69
CA ALA A 201 -13.25 -0.59 -14.69
C ALA A 201 -11.96 -1.35 -14.33
N ILE A 202 -10.89 -0.63 -13.96
CA ILE A 202 -9.63 -1.21 -13.47
C ILE A 202 -9.88 -2.12 -12.25
N CYS A 203 -10.54 -1.61 -11.20
CA CYS A 203 -10.80 -2.38 -9.99
C CYS A 203 -11.64 -3.64 -10.28
N ASN A 204 -12.74 -3.51 -11.05
CA ASN A 204 -13.58 -4.64 -11.42
C ASN A 204 -12.78 -5.71 -12.17
N THR A 205 -11.93 -5.30 -13.11
CA THR A 205 -11.13 -6.22 -13.90
C THR A 205 -10.10 -6.95 -13.02
N ILE A 206 -9.41 -6.23 -12.12
CA ILE A 206 -8.47 -6.84 -11.17
C ILE A 206 -9.18 -7.81 -10.24
N ILE A 207 -10.36 -7.45 -9.71
CA ILE A 207 -11.13 -8.29 -8.78
C ILE A 207 -11.57 -9.59 -9.49
N ASN A 208 -12.16 -9.49 -10.69
CA ASN A 208 -12.58 -10.67 -11.45
C ASN A 208 -11.39 -11.59 -11.74
N ARG A 209 -10.26 -11.02 -12.20
CA ARG A 209 -9.04 -11.80 -12.43
C ARG A 209 -8.51 -12.44 -11.15
N GLY A 210 -8.56 -11.74 -10.03
CA GLY A 210 -8.17 -12.27 -8.71
C GLY A 210 -9.04 -13.47 -8.30
N ILE A 211 -10.36 -13.40 -8.52
CA ILE A 211 -11.29 -14.52 -8.26
C ILE A 211 -10.94 -15.74 -9.13
N GLU A 212 -10.68 -15.54 -10.42
CA GLU A 212 -10.23 -16.62 -11.33
C GLU A 212 -8.91 -17.27 -10.84
N MET A 213 -8.06 -16.51 -10.17
CA MET A 213 -6.78 -16.97 -9.60
C MET A 213 -6.92 -17.56 -8.19
N GLY A 214 -8.14 -17.59 -7.61
CA GLY A 214 -8.44 -18.21 -6.32
C GLY A 214 -8.56 -17.24 -5.14
N ALA A 215 -8.70 -15.94 -5.36
CA ALA A 215 -8.96 -14.99 -4.29
C ALA A 215 -10.36 -15.18 -3.69
N ASN A 216 -10.43 -15.21 -2.35
CA ASN A 216 -11.67 -15.26 -1.58
C ASN A 216 -11.98 -13.94 -0.87
N TYR A 217 -10.95 -13.14 -0.62
CA TYR A 217 -11.05 -11.85 0.06
C TYR A 217 -10.27 -10.79 -0.72
N SER A 218 -10.67 -9.54 -0.53
CA SER A 218 -9.90 -8.41 -1.05
C SER A 218 -9.76 -7.32 0.00
N TYR A 219 -8.65 -6.60 -0.06
CA TYR A 219 -8.36 -5.46 0.81
C TYR A 219 -7.69 -4.33 0.03
N LEU A 220 -7.83 -3.13 0.54
CA LEU A 220 -7.15 -1.95 0.03
C LEU A 220 -6.87 -0.94 1.16
N GLN A 221 -6.05 0.03 0.86
CA GLN A 221 -5.66 1.08 1.81
C GLN A 221 -5.89 2.43 1.15
N VAL A 222 -6.64 3.30 1.81
CA VAL A 222 -6.98 4.64 1.33
C VAL A 222 -6.67 5.68 2.41
N VAL A 223 -6.00 6.77 2.01
CA VAL A 223 -5.70 7.88 2.93
C VAL A 223 -7.01 8.54 3.35
N GLU A 224 -7.14 8.81 4.65
CA GLU A 224 -8.30 9.51 5.22
C GLU A 224 -8.58 10.81 4.47
N GLY A 225 -9.85 11.12 4.26
CA GLY A 225 -10.27 12.32 3.52
C GLY A 225 -10.27 12.17 1.99
N ASN A 226 -9.82 11.03 1.44
CA ASN A 226 -9.95 10.78 0.00
C ASN A 226 -11.37 10.29 -0.35
N THR A 227 -12.34 11.18 -0.19
CA THR A 227 -13.77 10.89 -0.41
C THR A 227 -14.09 10.25 -1.76
N PRO A 228 -13.50 10.69 -2.90
CA PRO A 228 -13.76 10.05 -4.19
C PRO A 228 -13.33 8.58 -4.23
N ALA A 229 -12.19 8.24 -3.64
CA ALA A 229 -11.70 6.87 -3.59
C ALA A 229 -12.56 6.01 -2.63
N VAL A 230 -12.89 6.51 -1.43
CA VAL A 230 -13.77 5.83 -0.47
C VAL A 230 -15.14 5.55 -1.10
N SER A 231 -15.73 6.53 -1.81
CA SER A 231 -17.00 6.37 -2.52
C SER A 231 -16.92 5.30 -3.60
N LEU A 232 -15.84 5.29 -4.38
CA LEU A 232 -15.60 4.25 -5.39
C LEU A 232 -15.55 2.87 -4.73
N TYR A 233 -14.70 2.68 -3.72
CA TYR A 233 -14.49 1.38 -3.09
C TYR A 233 -15.73 0.88 -2.34
N SER A 234 -16.45 1.76 -1.65
CA SER A 234 -17.73 1.43 -1.01
C SER A 234 -18.77 0.94 -2.04
N SER A 235 -18.82 1.58 -3.20
CA SER A 235 -19.73 1.19 -4.30
C SER A 235 -19.34 -0.13 -4.97
N LEU A 236 -18.11 -0.62 -4.80
CA LEU A 236 -17.65 -1.94 -5.21
C LEU A 236 -17.93 -3.01 -4.15
N GLY A 237 -18.37 -2.63 -2.95
CA GLY A 237 -18.68 -3.53 -1.85
C GLY A 237 -17.65 -3.61 -0.73
N TYR A 238 -16.57 -2.81 -0.82
CA TYR A 238 -15.62 -2.72 0.29
C TYR A 238 -16.24 -2.02 1.50
N LYS A 239 -15.89 -2.51 2.68
CA LYS A 239 -16.31 -1.94 3.97
C LYS A 239 -15.08 -1.57 4.79
N TYR A 240 -15.20 -0.48 5.55
CA TYR A 240 -14.20 -0.10 6.54
C TYR A 240 -13.91 -1.27 7.49
N ASN A 241 -12.63 -1.49 7.79
CA ASN A 241 -12.19 -2.51 8.74
C ASN A 241 -11.44 -1.90 9.92
N TYR A 242 -10.37 -1.16 9.66
CA TYR A 242 -9.59 -0.46 10.68
C TYR A 242 -8.83 0.72 10.08
N THR A 243 -8.27 1.56 10.97
CA THR A 243 -7.40 2.68 10.61
C THR A 243 -6.02 2.44 11.20
N TYR A 244 -4.98 2.84 10.48
CA TYR A 244 -3.63 2.99 10.98
C TYR A 244 -3.08 4.37 10.64
N TRP A 245 -2.01 4.76 11.33
CA TRP A 245 -1.29 6.01 11.06
C TRP A 245 0.22 5.81 11.23
N PHE A 246 0.98 6.85 10.93
CA PHE A 246 2.40 6.89 11.25
C PHE A 246 2.65 7.94 12.31
N ARG A 247 3.42 7.57 13.33
CA ARG A 247 4.08 8.52 14.22
C ARG A 247 5.41 8.88 13.58
N SER A 248 5.63 10.14 13.23
CA SER A 248 6.79 10.60 12.47
C SER A 248 7.43 11.82 13.11
N LYS A 249 8.77 11.82 13.16
CA LYS A 249 9.58 12.89 13.74
C LYS A 249 10.75 13.19 12.84
N SER A 250 10.98 14.48 12.51
CA SER A 250 12.21 14.94 11.90
C SER A 250 13.34 14.90 12.93
N ILE A 251 14.48 14.34 12.57
CA ILE A 251 15.65 14.13 13.42
C ILE A 251 16.89 14.69 12.73
#